data_3f6297c7b3ef7aafd82af7596d9837b2
#
_entry.id   3f6297c7b3ef7aafd82af7596d9837b2
#
_cell.length_a   1.000
_cell.length_b   1.000
_cell.length_c   1.000
_cell.angle_alpha   90.00
_cell.angle_beta   90.00
_cell.angle_gamma   90.00
#
_symmetry.space_group_name_H-M   'P 1'
#
loop_
_entity.id
_entity.type
_entity.pdbx_description
1 polymer ?
#
loop_
_entity_poly.entity_id
_entity_poly.type
_entity_poly.pdbx_seq_one_letter_code
_entity_poly.pdbx_strand_id
1 'polypeptide(L)'
;MADYNIFIYGEAEISYLKKRDKRLAEVIDKVGPIERKVIPDLFAALINSIVGQQISTKAHKTIWEKMVTALGEITPHVIDSLSDEELQRFGITFKKAAYIKSAAQKVLSGEFEIEALRTMPDEDVCTKLVELDGIGVWTAEMLMLFSMQRRNIFSFGDLALLRGMRMVYHHRVITVSYTHLTLPT
;
A
#
# COMPACT_ATOMS: atom_id res chain seq x y z
N MET A 1 -9.22 -18.18 6.01
CA MET A 1 -9.65 -16.96 5.27
C MET A 1 -8.78 -15.85 5.77
N ALA A 2 -8.10 -15.10 4.88
CA ALA A 2 -7.34 -13.95 5.35
C ALA A 2 -8.34 -12.94 5.94
N ASP A 3 -8.17 -12.59 7.22
CA ASP A 3 -8.97 -11.58 7.89
C ASP A 3 -8.62 -10.22 7.27
N TYR A 4 -9.45 -9.77 6.35
CA TYR A 4 -9.34 -8.44 5.78
C TYR A 4 -10.00 -7.44 6.72
N ASN A 5 -9.20 -6.65 7.39
CA ASN A 5 -9.72 -5.46 8.05
C ASN A 5 -10.07 -4.40 6.99
N ILE A 6 -11.00 -3.50 7.35
CA ILE A 6 -11.41 -2.38 6.50
C ILE A 6 -10.67 -1.13 7.00
N PHE A 7 -10.26 -0.27 6.07
CA PHE A 7 -9.66 1.03 6.39
C PHE A 7 -10.63 1.84 7.25
N ILE A 8 -10.16 2.30 8.41
CA ILE A 8 -10.99 2.94 9.42
C ILE A 8 -11.11 4.43 9.11
N TYR A 9 -12.30 4.86 8.74
CA TYR A 9 -12.74 6.27 8.71
C TYR A 9 -14.23 6.34 9.03
N GLY A 10 -14.72 7.50 9.41
CA GLY A 10 -16.11 7.66 9.81
C GLY A 10 -16.70 9.01 9.48
N GLU A 11 -17.84 9.30 10.11
CA GLU A 11 -18.56 10.54 9.89
C GLU A 11 -17.75 11.79 10.25
N ALA A 12 -16.84 11.69 11.20
CA ALA A 12 -15.99 12.81 11.60
C ALA A 12 -15.07 13.27 10.45
N GLU A 13 -14.38 12.33 9.79
CA GLU A 13 -13.52 12.60 8.66
C GLU A 13 -14.31 13.08 7.44
N ILE A 14 -15.44 12.43 7.16
CA ILE A 14 -16.34 12.79 6.04
C ILE A 14 -16.87 14.20 6.23
N SER A 15 -17.42 14.51 7.40
CA SER A 15 -17.96 15.83 7.71
C SER A 15 -16.89 16.91 7.67
N TYR A 16 -15.67 16.61 8.16
CA TYR A 16 -14.54 17.53 8.11
C TYR A 16 -14.19 17.90 6.65
N LEU A 17 -14.06 16.90 5.77
CA LEU A 17 -13.72 17.11 4.36
C LEU A 17 -14.83 17.87 3.63
N LYS A 18 -16.09 17.48 3.82
CA LYS A 18 -17.25 18.14 3.19
C LYS A 18 -17.38 19.60 3.59
N LYS A 19 -17.11 19.92 4.86
CA LYS A 19 -17.16 21.30 5.36
C LYS A 19 -16.07 22.19 4.78
N ARG A 20 -14.92 21.63 4.45
CA ARG A 20 -13.74 22.35 3.95
C ARG A 20 -13.74 22.53 2.44
N ASP A 21 -14.30 21.58 1.70
CA ASP A 21 -14.25 21.57 0.25
C ASP A 21 -15.59 21.16 -0.36
N LYS A 22 -16.28 22.11 -1.00
CA LYS A 22 -17.59 21.91 -1.61
C LYS A 22 -17.55 20.92 -2.79
N ARG A 23 -16.49 20.95 -3.62
CA ARG A 23 -16.36 20.03 -4.76
C ARG A 23 -16.14 18.60 -4.29
N LEU A 24 -15.29 18.44 -3.28
CA LEU A 24 -15.08 17.14 -2.65
C LEU A 24 -16.35 16.66 -1.95
N ALA A 25 -17.12 17.55 -1.32
CA ALA A 25 -18.42 17.23 -0.73
C ALA A 25 -19.40 16.64 -1.76
N GLU A 26 -19.53 17.27 -2.94
CA GLU A 26 -20.39 16.76 -4.01
C GLU A 26 -19.96 15.36 -4.49
N VAL A 27 -18.66 15.10 -4.57
CA VAL A 27 -18.13 13.78 -4.95
C VAL A 27 -18.39 12.76 -3.87
N ILE A 28 -18.14 13.10 -2.60
CA ILE A 28 -18.42 12.22 -1.45
C ILE A 28 -19.91 11.84 -1.42
N ASP A 29 -20.81 12.80 -1.60
CA ASP A 29 -22.25 12.53 -1.61
C ASP A 29 -22.70 11.67 -2.78
N LYS A 30 -22.06 11.83 -3.94
CA LYS A 30 -22.34 11.05 -5.14
C LYS A 30 -21.82 9.62 -5.07
N VAL A 31 -20.63 9.42 -4.52
CA VAL A 31 -19.94 8.10 -4.45
C VAL A 31 -20.43 7.30 -3.26
N GLY A 32 -20.73 7.96 -2.15
CA GLY A 32 -21.08 7.33 -0.88
C GLY A 32 -19.89 6.72 -0.13
N PRO A 33 -20.16 5.93 0.90
CA PRO A 33 -19.12 5.26 1.67
C PRO A 33 -18.32 4.28 0.84
N ILE A 34 -17.00 4.27 1.02
CA ILE A 34 -16.08 3.36 0.31
C ILE A 34 -15.48 2.40 1.33
N GLU A 35 -15.62 1.11 1.11
CA GLU A 35 -14.92 0.09 1.88
C GLU A 35 -13.61 -0.28 1.18
N ARG A 36 -12.50 -0.08 1.88
CA ARG A 36 -11.17 -0.45 1.40
C ARG A 36 -10.56 -1.52 2.30
N LYS A 37 -10.33 -2.71 1.75
CA LYS A 37 -9.66 -3.79 2.47
C LYS A 37 -8.22 -3.43 2.76
N VAL A 38 -7.74 -3.75 3.95
CA VAL A 38 -6.37 -3.55 4.40
C VAL A 38 -5.77 -4.88 4.86
N ILE A 39 -4.47 -5.00 4.81
CA ILE A 39 -3.72 -6.15 5.33
C ILE A 39 -2.96 -5.65 6.57
N PRO A 40 -3.39 -6.00 7.80
CA PRO A 40 -2.78 -5.47 9.02
C PRO A 40 -1.36 -5.98 9.28
N ASP A 41 -1.05 -7.19 8.85
CA ASP A 41 0.29 -7.74 8.94
C ASP A 41 1.21 -7.02 7.95
N LEU A 42 2.26 -6.37 8.47
CA LEU A 42 3.14 -5.53 7.66
C LEU A 42 3.99 -6.34 6.68
N PHE A 43 4.44 -7.52 7.09
CA PHE A 43 5.23 -8.36 6.21
C PHE A 43 4.37 -8.92 5.07
N ALA A 44 3.20 -9.47 5.38
CA ALA A 44 2.27 -9.95 4.36
C ALA A 44 1.84 -8.82 3.40
N ALA A 45 1.61 -7.61 3.91
CA ALA A 45 1.29 -6.44 3.10
C ALA A 45 2.45 -6.03 2.18
N LEU A 46 3.69 -6.09 2.67
CA LEU A 46 4.90 -5.85 1.88
C LEU A 46 5.00 -6.85 0.73
N ILE A 47 4.87 -8.14 1.01
CA ILE A 47 4.92 -9.19 -0.01
C ILE A 47 3.77 -9.02 -1.02
N ASN A 48 2.54 -8.75 -0.53
CA ASN A 48 1.39 -8.48 -1.40
C ASN A 48 1.65 -7.29 -2.34
N SER A 49 2.28 -6.23 -1.85
CA SER A 49 2.62 -5.06 -2.65
C SER A 49 3.63 -5.39 -3.75
N ILE A 50 4.69 -6.16 -3.45
CA ILE A 50 5.68 -6.61 -4.44
C ILE A 50 5.01 -7.49 -5.51
N VAL A 51 4.17 -8.43 -5.09
CA VAL A 51 3.41 -9.30 -6.02
C VAL A 51 2.56 -8.47 -6.98
N GLY A 52 1.89 -7.43 -6.49
CA GLY A 52 0.98 -6.59 -7.27
C GLY A 52 1.64 -5.62 -8.26
N GLN A 53 2.96 -5.40 -8.18
CA GLN A 53 3.63 -4.43 -9.05
C GLN A 53 3.50 -4.77 -10.54
N GLN A 54 3.18 -3.76 -11.36
CA GLN A 54 3.15 -3.83 -12.83
C GLN A 54 2.28 -4.95 -13.42
N ILE A 55 1.24 -5.37 -12.72
CA ILE A 55 0.25 -6.34 -13.22
C ILE A 55 -1.18 -5.82 -13.00
N SER A 56 -2.15 -6.41 -13.71
CA SER A 56 -3.55 -6.04 -13.52
C SER A 56 -4.08 -6.47 -12.14
N THR A 57 -5.07 -5.77 -11.62
CA THR A 57 -5.74 -6.10 -10.35
C THR A 57 -6.27 -7.55 -10.33
N LYS A 58 -6.76 -8.03 -11.47
CA LYS A 58 -7.25 -9.42 -11.61
C LYS A 58 -6.11 -10.43 -11.46
N ALA A 59 -4.97 -10.20 -12.14
CA ALA A 59 -3.80 -11.06 -12.03
C ALA A 59 -3.22 -11.04 -10.62
N HIS A 60 -3.11 -9.85 -10.02
CA HIS A 60 -2.65 -9.69 -8.62
C HIS A 60 -3.51 -10.52 -7.66
N LYS A 61 -4.84 -10.35 -7.72
CA LYS A 61 -5.77 -11.11 -6.87
C LYS A 61 -5.58 -12.62 -7.04
N THR A 62 -5.49 -13.11 -8.29
CA THR A 62 -5.31 -14.53 -8.56
C THR A 62 -4.00 -15.08 -7.98
N ILE A 63 -2.89 -14.37 -8.14
CA ILE A 63 -1.58 -14.79 -7.61
C ILE A 63 -1.61 -14.78 -6.08
N TRP A 64 -2.12 -13.71 -5.48
CA TRP A 64 -2.19 -13.59 -4.03
C TRP A 64 -3.06 -14.68 -3.39
N GLU A 65 -4.23 -14.95 -3.94
CA GLU A 65 -5.11 -16.02 -3.46
C GLU A 65 -4.45 -17.40 -3.56
N LYS A 66 -3.70 -17.68 -4.64
CA LYS A 66 -2.91 -18.91 -4.76
C LYS A 66 -1.85 -19.02 -3.68
N MET A 67 -1.11 -17.94 -3.41
CA MET A 67 -0.08 -17.91 -2.37
C MET A 67 -0.69 -18.16 -0.99
N VAL A 68 -1.74 -17.42 -0.63
CA VAL A 68 -2.40 -17.58 0.68
C VAL A 68 -3.03 -18.99 0.84
N THR A 69 -3.64 -19.54 -0.23
CA THR A 69 -4.22 -20.88 -0.19
C THR A 69 -3.17 -21.97 0.01
N ALA A 70 -2.02 -21.85 -0.64
CA ALA A 70 -0.96 -22.85 -0.59
C ALA A 70 -0.08 -22.74 0.67
N LEU A 71 0.19 -21.52 1.13
CA LEU A 71 1.14 -21.25 2.21
C LEU A 71 0.48 -21.00 3.56
N GLY A 72 -0.82 -20.68 3.59
CA GLY A 72 -1.53 -20.25 4.80
C GLY A 72 -1.11 -18.83 5.17
N GLU A 73 -0.32 -18.68 6.22
CA GLU A 73 0.21 -17.38 6.63
C GLU A 73 1.46 -17.01 5.84
N ILE A 74 1.53 -15.75 5.41
CA ILE A 74 2.69 -15.20 4.69
C ILE A 74 3.66 -14.60 5.72
N THR A 75 4.53 -15.41 6.27
CA THR A 75 5.53 -15.00 7.26
C THR A 75 6.94 -15.00 6.66
N PRO A 76 7.91 -14.29 7.27
CA PRO A 76 9.30 -14.35 6.82
C PRO A 76 9.86 -15.76 6.76
N HIS A 77 9.56 -16.61 7.75
CA HIS A 77 10.02 -18.01 7.77
C HIS A 77 9.44 -18.83 6.62
N VAL A 78 8.14 -18.70 6.35
CA VAL A 78 7.47 -19.40 5.25
C VAL A 78 8.08 -18.99 3.91
N ILE A 79 8.26 -17.69 3.68
CA ILE A 79 8.87 -17.20 2.44
C ILE A 79 10.33 -17.64 2.29
N ASP A 80 11.13 -17.61 3.34
CA ASP A 80 12.53 -18.00 3.28
C ASP A 80 12.70 -19.51 3.06
N SER A 81 11.77 -20.34 3.48
CA SER A 81 11.81 -21.79 3.26
C SER A 81 11.57 -22.21 1.81
N LEU A 82 10.99 -21.33 0.97
CA LEU A 82 10.70 -21.64 -0.45
C LEU A 82 11.91 -21.35 -1.33
N SER A 83 12.09 -22.15 -2.39
CA SER A 83 13.04 -21.81 -3.47
C SER A 83 12.47 -20.71 -4.37
N ASP A 84 13.34 -20.09 -5.17
CA ASP A 84 12.91 -19.10 -6.16
C ASP A 84 11.96 -19.70 -7.19
N GLU A 85 12.18 -20.96 -7.59
CA GLU A 85 11.32 -21.69 -8.52
C GLU A 85 9.95 -21.98 -7.92
N GLU A 86 9.88 -22.29 -6.63
CA GLU A 86 8.60 -22.49 -5.93
C GLU A 86 7.80 -21.18 -5.87
N LEU A 87 8.46 -20.06 -5.56
CA LEU A 87 7.83 -18.75 -5.62
C LEU A 87 7.32 -18.39 -7.02
N GLN A 88 8.10 -18.72 -8.07
CA GLN A 88 7.68 -18.47 -9.45
C GLN A 88 6.46 -19.28 -9.88
N ARG A 89 6.25 -20.49 -9.36
CA ARG A 89 5.06 -21.31 -9.65
C ARG A 89 3.75 -20.63 -9.27
N PHE A 90 3.77 -19.64 -8.38
CA PHE A 90 2.61 -18.81 -8.11
C PHE A 90 2.28 -17.83 -9.25
N GLY A 91 3.20 -17.59 -10.17
CA GLY A 91 3.04 -16.69 -11.31
C GLY A 91 3.73 -15.33 -11.13
N ILE A 92 4.68 -15.23 -10.21
CA ILE A 92 5.53 -14.04 -10.05
C ILE A 92 6.81 -14.16 -10.88
N THR A 93 7.40 -13.02 -11.25
CA THR A 93 8.66 -13.00 -12.00
C THR A 93 9.85 -13.37 -11.10
N PHE A 94 10.94 -13.84 -11.69
CA PHE A 94 12.18 -14.12 -10.98
C PHE A 94 12.67 -12.93 -10.15
N LYS A 95 12.60 -11.73 -10.71
CA LYS A 95 12.98 -10.50 -10.03
C LYS A 95 12.15 -10.24 -8.77
N LYS A 96 10.83 -10.47 -8.83
CA LYS A 96 9.96 -10.34 -7.65
C LYS A 96 10.23 -11.43 -6.62
N ALA A 97 10.51 -12.68 -7.05
CA ALA A 97 10.90 -13.74 -6.14
C ALA A 97 12.16 -13.37 -5.36
N ALA A 98 13.19 -12.85 -6.05
CA ALA A 98 14.40 -12.36 -5.40
C ALA A 98 14.12 -11.23 -4.39
N TYR A 99 13.28 -10.26 -4.72
CA TYR A 99 12.90 -9.18 -3.79
C TYR A 99 12.16 -9.71 -2.55
N ILE A 100 11.23 -10.63 -2.76
CA ILE A 100 10.46 -11.26 -1.68
C ILE A 100 11.38 -12.05 -0.74
N LYS A 101 12.34 -12.81 -1.29
CA LYS A 101 13.34 -13.55 -0.52
C LYS A 101 14.27 -12.60 0.25
N SER A 102 14.81 -11.58 -0.41
CA SER A 102 15.67 -10.58 0.23
C SER A 102 14.96 -9.90 1.41
N ALA A 103 13.70 -9.51 1.25
CA ALA A 103 12.90 -8.91 2.32
C ALA A 103 12.71 -9.88 3.51
N ALA A 104 12.40 -11.17 3.23
CA ALA A 104 12.26 -12.18 4.27
C ALA A 104 13.55 -12.38 5.07
N GLN A 105 14.68 -12.50 4.39
CA GLN A 105 16.01 -12.68 5.00
C GLN A 105 16.42 -11.48 5.86
N LYS A 106 16.20 -10.25 5.39
CA LYS A 106 16.47 -9.04 6.16
C LYS A 106 15.64 -8.95 7.44
N VAL A 107 14.38 -9.37 7.39
CA VAL A 107 13.52 -9.41 8.58
C VAL A 107 13.99 -10.50 9.54
N LEU A 108 14.34 -11.71 9.05
CA LEU A 108 14.80 -12.83 9.89
C LEU A 108 16.14 -12.57 10.54
N SER A 109 17.05 -11.89 9.85
CA SER A 109 18.37 -11.55 10.39
C SER A 109 18.34 -10.39 11.41
N GLY A 110 17.19 -9.68 11.50
CA GLY A 110 17.09 -8.46 12.31
C GLY A 110 17.73 -7.21 11.65
N GLU A 111 18.20 -7.31 10.39
CA GLU A 111 18.67 -6.16 9.62
C GLU A 111 17.53 -5.17 9.35
N PHE A 112 16.31 -5.67 9.22
CA PHE A 112 15.11 -4.88 9.00
C PHE A 112 14.02 -5.23 10.02
N GLU A 113 13.86 -4.38 11.04
CA GLU A 113 12.84 -4.53 12.07
C GLU A 113 11.49 -3.99 11.59
N ILE A 114 10.72 -4.82 10.88
CA ILE A 114 9.49 -4.39 10.20
C ILE A 114 8.43 -3.86 11.18
N GLU A 115 8.28 -4.44 12.37
CA GLU A 115 7.30 -3.98 13.37
C GLU A 115 7.69 -2.65 14.02
N ALA A 116 8.99 -2.30 14.05
CA ALA A 116 9.44 -1.01 14.54
C ALA A 116 8.88 0.16 13.71
N LEU A 117 8.53 -0.07 12.44
CA LEU A 117 7.91 0.93 11.57
C LEU A 117 6.61 1.50 12.16
N ARG A 118 5.88 0.72 12.98
CA ARG A 118 4.60 1.16 13.58
C ARG A 118 4.74 2.39 14.48
N THR A 119 5.87 2.55 15.10
CA THR A 119 6.16 3.62 16.06
C THR A 119 7.00 4.76 15.48
N MET A 120 7.53 4.60 14.27
CA MET A 120 8.36 5.61 13.60
C MET A 120 7.50 6.76 13.04
N PRO A 121 8.06 7.98 12.92
CA PRO A 121 7.48 9.07 12.13
C PRO A 121 7.29 8.68 10.66
N ASP A 122 6.32 9.29 9.96
CA ASP A 122 5.97 8.93 8.57
C ASP A 122 7.15 9.07 7.60
N GLU A 123 7.97 10.11 7.76
CA GLU A 123 9.15 10.35 6.91
C GLU A 123 10.21 9.26 7.08
N ASP A 124 10.43 8.82 8.33
CA ASP A 124 11.37 7.75 8.64
C ASP A 124 10.88 6.40 8.12
N VAL A 125 9.57 6.13 8.22
CA VAL A 125 8.95 4.91 7.67
C VAL A 125 9.17 4.82 6.16
N CYS A 126 8.91 5.91 5.44
CA CYS A 126 9.12 5.95 3.99
C CYS A 126 10.59 5.69 3.64
N THR A 127 11.51 6.37 4.32
CA THR A 127 12.96 6.21 4.14
C THR A 127 13.40 4.77 4.40
N LYS A 128 12.92 4.17 5.48
CA LYS A 128 13.23 2.77 5.82
C LYS A 128 12.69 1.78 4.81
N LEU A 129 11.45 1.94 4.37
CA LEU A 129 10.84 1.02 3.41
C LEU A 129 11.54 1.03 2.04
N VAL A 130 12.03 2.18 1.58
CA VAL A 130 12.74 2.27 0.29
C VAL A 130 14.15 1.67 0.32
N GLU A 131 14.72 1.30 1.49
CA GLU A 131 15.94 0.51 1.60
C GLU A 131 15.75 -0.94 1.14
N LEU A 132 14.49 -1.41 1.05
CA LEU A 132 14.17 -2.76 0.60
C LEU A 132 14.14 -2.84 -0.93
N ASP A 133 14.73 -3.91 -1.46
CA ASP A 133 14.79 -4.15 -2.89
C ASP A 133 13.40 -4.17 -3.52
N GLY A 134 13.23 -3.38 -4.56
CA GLY A 134 11.96 -3.28 -5.29
C GLY A 134 10.89 -2.41 -4.63
N ILE A 135 11.18 -1.75 -3.51
CA ILE A 135 10.25 -0.82 -2.86
C ILE A 135 10.64 0.61 -3.22
N GLY A 136 9.78 1.27 -3.98
CA GLY A 136 9.88 2.70 -4.24
C GLY A 136 8.95 3.51 -3.33
N VAL A 137 9.09 4.84 -3.36
CA VAL A 137 8.29 5.77 -2.54
C VAL A 137 6.79 5.49 -2.66
N TRP A 138 6.26 5.29 -3.86
CA TRP A 138 4.84 4.98 -4.05
C TRP A 138 4.41 3.70 -3.32
N THR A 139 5.23 2.64 -3.36
CA THR A 139 4.92 1.39 -2.65
C THR A 139 4.98 1.57 -1.14
N ALA A 140 5.96 2.34 -0.65
CA ALA A 140 6.06 2.69 0.76
C ALA A 140 4.83 3.48 1.23
N GLU A 141 4.39 4.49 0.48
CA GLU A 141 3.18 5.27 0.76
C GLU A 141 1.92 4.39 0.79
N MET A 142 1.80 3.40 -0.13
CA MET A 142 0.68 2.47 -0.14
C MET A 142 0.68 1.53 1.08
N LEU A 143 1.84 1.09 1.56
CA LEU A 143 1.97 0.32 2.80
C LEU A 143 1.57 1.15 4.02
N MET A 144 2.06 2.39 4.10
CA MET A 144 1.70 3.32 5.18
C MET A 144 0.19 3.56 5.21
N LEU A 145 -0.43 3.73 4.05
CA LEU A 145 -1.86 4.01 3.93
C LEU A 145 -2.71 2.75 4.18
N PHE A 146 -2.45 1.64 3.48
CA PHE A 146 -3.35 0.48 3.44
C PHE A 146 -2.96 -0.71 4.34
N SER A 147 -1.84 -0.63 5.04
CA SER A 147 -1.47 -1.59 6.08
C SER A 147 -1.38 -0.91 7.45
N MET A 148 -0.62 0.18 7.54
CA MET A 148 -0.43 0.90 8.79
C MET A 148 -1.59 1.87 9.11
N GLN A 149 -2.47 2.16 8.15
CA GLN A 149 -3.59 3.10 8.26
C GLN A 149 -3.18 4.51 8.72
N ARG A 150 -2.02 4.99 8.23
CA ARG A 150 -1.54 6.33 8.51
C ARG A 150 -2.44 7.38 7.84
N ARG A 151 -2.85 8.42 8.58
CA ARG A 151 -3.93 9.32 8.16
C ARG A 151 -3.51 10.38 7.15
N ASN A 152 -2.30 10.90 7.24
CA ASN A 152 -1.87 12.08 6.46
C ASN A 152 -0.95 11.71 5.29
N ILE A 153 -1.13 10.54 4.72
CA ILE A 153 -0.36 10.10 3.56
C ILE A 153 -1.07 10.52 2.28
N PHE A 154 -0.41 11.33 1.47
CA PHE A 154 -0.86 11.71 0.14
C PHE A 154 0.18 11.34 -0.90
N SER A 155 -0.13 10.38 -1.75
CA SER A 155 0.79 9.89 -2.77
C SER A 155 0.79 10.76 -4.02
N PHE A 156 1.75 11.66 -4.14
CA PHE A 156 1.90 12.54 -5.31
C PHE A 156 2.32 11.81 -6.58
N GLY A 157 2.83 10.59 -6.46
CA GLY A 157 3.17 9.71 -7.58
C GLY A 157 2.03 8.81 -8.05
N ASP A 158 0.89 8.80 -7.35
CA ASP A 158 -0.24 7.94 -7.72
C ASP A 158 -1.07 8.52 -8.86
N LEU A 159 -0.97 7.89 -10.03
CA LEU A 159 -1.69 8.35 -11.24
C LEU A 159 -3.20 8.29 -11.11
N ALA A 160 -3.75 7.34 -10.33
CA ALA A 160 -5.20 7.24 -10.15
C ALA A 160 -5.70 8.37 -9.26
N LEU A 161 -4.97 8.68 -8.18
CA LEU A 161 -5.25 9.82 -7.31
C LEU A 161 -5.17 11.14 -8.09
N LEU A 162 -4.08 11.36 -8.85
CA LEU A 162 -3.92 12.56 -9.67
C LEU A 162 -5.02 12.71 -10.72
N ARG A 163 -5.45 11.61 -11.36
CA ARG A 163 -6.59 11.63 -12.30
C ARG A 163 -7.90 11.98 -11.58
N GLY A 164 -8.15 11.40 -10.43
CA GLY A 164 -9.30 11.75 -9.59
C GLY A 164 -9.33 13.22 -9.23
N MET A 165 -8.21 13.77 -8.76
CA MET A 165 -8.06 15.20 -8.44
C MET A 165 -8.34 16.08 -9.68
N ARG A 166 -7.83 15.70 -10.85
CA ARG A 166 -8.12 16.44 -12.09
C ARG A 166 -9.60 16.46 -12.43
N MET A 167 -10.28 15.34 -12.22
CA MET A 167 -11.74 15.26 -12.48
C MET A 167 -12.54 16.12 -11.50
N VAL A 168 -12.21 16.07 -10.21
CA VAL A 168 -12.90 16.82 -9.16
C VAL A 168 -12.70 18.32 -9.31
N TYR A 169 -11.45 18.75 -9.56
CA TYR A 169 -11.09 20.17 -9.56
C TYR A 169 -11.00 20.79 -10.96
N HIS A 170 -11.27 20.02 -12.02
CA HIS A 170 -11.19 20.45 -13.43
C HIS A 170 -9.83 21.02 -13.84
N HIS A 171 -8.74 20.54 -13.23
CA HIS A 171 -7.40 20.96 -13.57
C HIS A 171 -6.90 20.28 -14.83
N ARG A 172 -6.33 21.04 -15.78
CA ARG A 172 -5.70 20.49 -16.99
C ARG A 172 -4.37 19.79 -16.66
N VAL A 173 -3.61 20.35 -15.73
CA VAL A 173 -2.32 19.83 -15.27
C VAL A 173 -2.27 19.96 -13.75
N ILE A 174 -1.79 18.91 -13.06
CA ILE A 174 -1.44 18.98 -11.66
C ILE A 174 0.08 19.03 -11.59
N THR A 175 0.62 20.17 -11.15
CA THR A 175 2.05 20.32 -10.87
C THR A 175 2.33 19.94 -9.43
N VAL A 176 3.52 19.40 -9.16
CA VAL A 176 3.92 18.97 -7.80
C VAL A 176 3.87 20.12 -6.79
N SER A 177 4.11 21.37 -7.24
CA SER A 177 3.99 22.56 -6.40
C SER A 177 2.57 22.85 -5.90
N TYR A 178 1.55 22.33 -6.58
CA TYR A 178 0.14 22.52 -6.18
C TYR A 178 -0.23 21.67 -4.97
N THR A 179 0.46 20.59 -4.75
CA THR A 179 0.16 19.59 -3.75
C THR A 179 0.64 19.97 -2.33
N HIS A 180 1.57 20.91 -2.21
CA HIS A 180 2.00 21.45 -0.91
C HIS A 180 1.04 22.50 -0.31
N LEU A 181 0.08 23.00 -1.11
CA LEU A 181 -0.80 24.10 -0.69
C LEU A 181 -2.17 23.67 -0.16
N THR A 182 -2.52 22.39 -0.24
CA THR A 182 -3.91 21.95 0.01
C THR A 182 -4.12 21.12 1.26
N LEU A 183 -3.07 20.76 1.98
CA LEU A 183 -3.20 20.09 3.28
C LEU A 183 -2.87 21.10 4.39
N PRO A 184 -3.89 21.67 5.07
CA PRO A 184 -3.63 22.39 6.30
C PRO A 184 -3.21 21.38 7.36
N THR A 185 -2.04 21.62 7.93
CA THR A 185 -1.56 21.00 9.17
C THR A 185 -2.57 21.15 10.29
#